data_a7d1901ce4afe1e5278bee5e833c0150
#
_entry.id   a7d1901ce4afe1e5278bee5e833c0150
#
_cell.length_a   1.000
_cell.length_b   1.000
_cell.length_c   1.000
_cell.angle_alpha   90.00
_cell.angle_beta   90.00
_cell.angle_gamma   90.00
#
_symmetry.space_group_name_H-M   'P 1'
#
loop_
_entity.id
_entity.type
_entity.pdbx_description
1 polymer ?
#
loop_
_entity_poly.entity_id
_entity_poly.type
_entity_poly.pdbx_seq_one_letter_code
_entity_poly.pdbx_strand_id
1 'polypeptide(L)'
;MYELEEVSLSALLCLLKKSYVDTRAVLRKEPHVALLTQILNDTPVYRAICLVLLEDVNVQDQTSRLPRRTSAPALPAIQLLSIAVSRYAVLRASIRASDSDMMLAPLQALLLSPLQPSNLNILDIALLYIEEADELPCHALYAGRILRELCAVRPSLQSQMVELLRARKMVTRYARAIRSVLNPSTIRYTVSDMVTLEFDESDPVRMRGEAALVVLETLSDSVETDPAGSNLCFLLFGFKTGNDGSGQLYDVESSPTGFHQVLSILEQFVGSQNPLHLSFSALIEPSFRLLQRLVSTECIYSQAVLRFIRSVDLIYQLLTSPFLSTTLSQNPIEGPTRLSVTRIISGSILHLTALEISSLLKSGHFNKPQEIYCALLEASEALTHREEAPEAEVDNILFSLLRHGRIELIEELTYPRLVHFNAHKLNALFDTCKTTTVYNISQYDIEYLCVLLIREISSTQAEDTTAAKREMEAVLAYGTDFNAQLLQRGASEQLVSGCTALLNVMALFAPEFF
;
A
#
# COMPACT_ATOMS: atom_id res chain seq x y z
N MET A 1 -22.06 31.40 -3.20
CA MET A 1 -21.42 31.03 -1.94
C MET A 1 -20.45 29.86 -2.19
N TYR A 2 -20.89 28.73 -2.74
CA TYR A 2 -20.05 27.56 -3.02
C TYR A 2 -18.82 27.84 -3.91
N GLU A 3 -18.92 28.68 -4.94
CA GLU A 3 -17.76 29.04 -5.80
C GLU A 3 -16.66 29.76 -5.01
N LEU A 4 -17.00 30.61 -4.05
CA LEU A 4 -16.03 31.32 -3.21
C LEU A 4 -15.35 30.35 -2.22
N GLU A 5 -16.10 29.39 -1.69
CA GLU A 5 -15.59 28.34 -0.79
C GLU A 5 -14.64 27.42 -1.55
N GLU A 6 -14.99 27.00 -2.76
CA GLU A 6 -14.15 26.17 -3.61
C GLU A 6 -12.83 26.87 -3.95
N VAL A 7 -12.87 28.12 -4.40
CA VAL A 7 -11.67 28.92 -4.72
C VAL A 7 -10.78 29.09 -3.49
N SER A 8 -11.39 29.35 -2.32
CA SER A 8 -10.63 29.53 -1.08
C SER A 8 -9.95 28.23 -0.64
N LEU A 9 -10.65 27.09 -0.66
CA LEU A 9 -10.11 25.78 -0.32
C LEU A 9 -9.03 25.34 -1.31
N SER A 10 -9.23 25.60 -2.60
CA SER A 10 -8.23 25.31 -3.65
C SER A 10 -6.96 26.14 -3.49
N ALA A 11 -7.06 27.40 -3.08
CA ALA A 11 -5.89 28.22 -2.79
C ALA A 11 -5.11 27.70 -1.57
N LEU A 12 -5.81 27.29 -0.50
CA LEU A 12 -5.18 26.66 0.66
C LEU A 12 -4.55 25.32 0.31
N LEU A 13 -5.19 24.53 -0.56
CA LEU A 13 -4.67 23.27 -1.06
C LEU A 13 -3.36 23.49 -1.85
N CYS A 14 -3.30 24.48 -2.73
CA CYS A 14 -2.08 24.82 -3.46
C CYS A 14 -0.93 25.21 -2.53
N LEU A 15 -1.22 25.92 -1.43
CA LEU A 15 -0.24 26.25 -0.41
C LEU A 15 0.31 24.98 0.27
N LEU A 16 -0.55 24.02 0.60
CA LEU A 16 -0.11 22.78 1.24
C LEU A 16 0.59 21.83 0.26
N LYS A 17 0.09 21.62 -0.95
CA LYS A 17 0.70 20.70 -1.93
C LYS A 17 2.17 21.02 -2.19
N LYS A 18 2.54 22.31 -2.21
CA LYS A 18 3.90 22.79 -2.52
C LYS A 18 4.80 23.00 -1.29
N SER A 19 4.34 22.67 -0.10
CA SER A 19 5.04 22.96 1.15
C SER A 19 5.52 21.71 1.86
N TYR A 20 6.60 21.83 2.60
CA TYR A 20 7.17 20.77 3.41
C TYR A 20 7.32 21.18 4.87
N VAL A 21 7.15 20.21 5.75
CA VAL A 21 7.25 20.41 7.20
C VAL A 21 8.60 19.90 7.67
N ASP A 22 9.44 20.81 8.14
CA ASP A 22 10.69 20.52 8.85
C ASP A 22 10.80 21.36 10.13
N THR A 23 11.78 21.10 10.94
CA THR A 23 12.04 21.85 12.17
C THR A 23 12.26 23.34 11.94
N ARG A 24 12.87 23.72 10.79
CA ARG A 24 13.10 25.14 10.43
C ARG A 24 11.79 25.84 10.05
N ALA A 25 10.92 25.18 9.31
CA ALA A 25 9.60 25.70 8.98
C ALA A 25 8.75 25.97 10.23
N VAL A 26 8.82 25.06 11.22
CA VAL A 26 8.17 25.22 12.53
C VAL A 26 8.74 26.41 13.29
N LEU A 27 10.07 26.52 13.39
CA LEU A 27 10.72 27.64 14.09
C LEU A 27 10.42 29.00 13.44
N ARG A 28 10.31 29.04 12.10
CA ARG A 28 9.98 30.27 11.34
C ARG A 28 8.50 30.58 11.32
N LYS A 29 7.65 29.68 11.81
CA LYS A 29 6.18 29.79 11.74
C LYS A 29 5.70 30.03 10.31
N GLU A 30 6.23 29.27 9.37
CA GLU A 30 5.87 29.42 7.94
C GLU A 30 4.35 29.25 7.74
N PRO A 31 3.72 29.91 6.75
CA PRO A 31 2.26 29.95 6.58
C PRO A 31 1.61 28.57 6.48
N HIS A 32 2.28 27.62 5.81
CA HIS A 32 1.78 26.25 5.69
C HIS A 32 1.79 25.48 7.03
N VAL A 33 2.76 25.74 7.92
CA VAL A 33 2.80 25.16 9.26
C VAL A 33 1.65 25.73 10.10
N ALA A 34 1.40 27.03 10.01
CA ALA A 34 0.27 27.67 10.66
C ALA A 34 -1.06 27.09 10.15
N LEU A 35 -1.21 26.89 8.84
CA LEU A 35 -2.40 26.28 8.24
C LEU A 35 -2.58 24.82 8.69
N LEU A 36 -1.53 24.01 8.67
CA LEU A 36 -1.59 22.63 9.17
C LEU A 36 -2.00 22.58 10.64
N THR A 37 -1.44 23.48 11.47
CA THR A 37 -1.81 23.59 12.88
C THR A 37 -3.29 23.98 13.06
N GLN A 38 -3.82 24.83 12.19
CA GLN A 38 -5.25 25.18 12.19
C GLN A 38 -6.13 23.99 11.79
N ILE A 39 -5.75 23.20 10.78
CA ILE A 39 -6.52 22.04 10.34
C ILE A 39 -6.41 20.89 11.35
N LEU A 40 -5.26 20.72 12.01
CA LEU A 40 -4.99 19.62 12.95
C LEU A 40 -5.35 19.97 14.42
N ASN A 41 -6.17 21.00 14.62
CA ASN A 41 -6.77 21.35 15.88
C ASN A 41 -8.26 21.65 15.68
N ASP A 42 -9.05 21.63 16.73
CA ASP A 42 -10.48 21.99 16.69
C ASP A 42 -10.67 23.51 16.53
N THR A 43 -10.27 24.03 15.39
CA THR A 43 -10.35 25.45 15.03
C THR A 43 -11.52 25.73 14.09
N PRO A 44 -11.87 27.02 13.86
CA PRO A 44 -12.85 27.38 12.84
C PRO A 44 -12.53 26.84 11.44
N VAL A 45 -11.23 26.75 11.06
CA VAL A 45 -10.81 26.22 9.75
C VAL A 45 -11.13 24.73 9.65
N TYR A 46 -10.76 23.93 10.66
CA TYR A 46 -11.11 22.51 10.72
C TYR A 46 -12.62 22.30 10.65
N ARG A 47 -13.38 23.05 11.47
CA ARG A 47 -14.85 22.95 11.50
C ARG A 47 -15.49 23.33 10.17
N ALA A 48 -14.96 24.33 9.46
CA ALA A 48 -15.45 24.70 8.13
C ALA A 48 -15.23 23.58 7.11
N ILE A 49 -14.03 22.94 7.10
CA ILE A 49 -13.75 21.78 6.27
C ILE A 49 -14.73 20.64 6.57
N CYS A 50 -14.95 20.34 7.86
CA CYS A 50 -15.87 19.29 8.29
C CYS A 50 -17.33 19.59 7.90
N LEU A 51 -17.78 20.84 7.98
CA LEU A 51 -19.13 21.24 7.58
C LEU A 51 -19.34 21.04 6.07
N VAL A 52 -18.39 21.43 5.24
CA VAL A 52 -18.45 21.19 3.78
C VAL A 52 -18.60 19.70 3.48
N LEU A 53 -17.82 18.84 4.13
CA LEU A 53 -17.89 17.38 3.95
C LEU A 53 -19.21 16.81 4.46
N LEU A 54 -19.75 17.30 5.60
CA LEU A 54 -21.04 16.87 6.14
C LEU A 54 -22.21 17.29 5.24
N GLU A 55 -22.20 18.50 4.71
CA GLU A 55 -23.23 18.98 3.79
C GLU A 55 -23.27 18.13 2.53
N ASP A 56 -22.09 17.80 1.96
CA ASP A 56 -21.98 16.94 0.78
C ASP A 56 -22.60 15.56 1.03
N VAL A 57 -22.24 14.91 2.13
CA VAL A 57 -22.74 13.58 2.51
C VAL A 57 -24.26 13.62 2.81
N ASN A 58 -24.78 14.64 3.49
CA ASN A 58 -26.20 14.76 3.82
C ASN A 58 -27.07 14.97 2.56
N VAL A 59 -26.58 15.71 1.57
CA VAL A 59 -27.25 15.87 0.26
C VAL A 59 -27.35 14.53 -0.46
N GLN A 60 -26.31 13.70 -0.36
CA GLN A 60 -26.27 12.36 -0.97
C GLN A 60 -27.33 11.43 -0.38
N ASP A 61 -27.56 11.42 0.92
CA ASP A 61 -28.54 10.54 1.57
C ASP A 61 -30.01 10.89 1.17
N GLN A 62 -30.28 12.15 0.83
CA GLN A 62 -31.63 12.61 0.45
C GLN A 62 -31.97 12.41 -1.02
N THR A 63 -30.98 12.24 -1.92
CA THR A 63 -31.14 12.22 -3.37
C THR A 63 -30.96 10.84 -4.02
N SER A 64 -31.28 9.77 -3.33
CA SER A 64 -31.03 8.36 -3.69
C SER A 64 -31.52 7.87 -5.06
N ARG A 65 -32.03 8.75 -5.95
CA ARG A 65 -32.55 8.43 -7.29
C ARG A 65 -31.95 9.25 -8.45
N LEU A 66 -31.08 10.23 -8.18
CA LEU A 66 -30.44 11.06 -9.22
C LEU A 66 -28.93 10.77 -9.26
N PRO A 67 -28.27 10.92 -10.43
CA PRO A 67 -26.81 10.85 -10.48
C PRO A 67 -26.25 11.89 -9.51
N ARG A 68 -25.41 11.40 -8.59
CA ARG A 68 -24.90 12.18 -7.47
C ARG A 68 -24.04 13.32 -7.99
N ARG A 69 -24.41 14.55 -7.65
CA ARG A 69 -23.58 15.72 -7.86
C ARG A 69 -22.96 16.07 -6.51
N THR A 70 -21.64 15.87 -6.40
CA THR A 70 -20.90 16.41 -5.24
C THR A 70 -20.95 17.92 -5.24
N SER A 71 -20.91 18.51 -4.05
CA SER A 71 -20.64 19.94 -3.92
C SER A 71 -19.21 20.21 -4.41
N ALA A 72 -19.04 21.22 -5.26
CA ALA A 72 -17.72 21.58 -5.81
C ALA A 72 -16.62 21.74 -4.74
N PRO A 73 -16.88 22.27 -3.52
CA PRO A 73 -15.87 22.42 -2.47
C PRO A 73 -15.51 21.11 -1.73
N ALA A 74 -16.25 19.99 -1.90
CA ALA A 74 -16.00 18.76 -1.15
C ALA A 74 -14.66 18.11 -1.49
N LEU A 75 -14.29 18.09 -2.77
CA LEU A 75 -13.00 17.51 -3.19
C LEU A 75 -11.79 18.25 -2.60
N PRO A 76 -11.64 19.58 -2.75
CA PRO A 76 -10.53 20.27 -2.10
C PRO A 76 -10.58 20.19 -0.56
N ALA A 77 -11.75 20.06 0.06
CA ALA A 77 -11.88 19.88 1.50
C ALA A 77 -11.28 18.54 1.97
N ILE A 78 -11.63 17.42 1.32
CA ILE A 78 -11.08 16.11 1.67
C ILE A 78 -9.59 15.99 1.32
N GLN A 79 -9.14 16.64 0.24
CA GLN A 79 -7.72 16.72 -0.11
C GLN A 79 -6.91 17.45 0.98
N LEU A 80 -7.38 18.62 1.43
CA LEU A 80 -6.75 19.37 2.52
C LEU A 80 -6.64 18.54 3.79
N LEU A 81 -7.73 17.88 4.18
CA LEU A 81 -7.75 17.04 5.36
C LEU A 81 -6.79 15.84 5.23
N SER A 82 -6.79 15.18 4.07
CA SER A 82 -5.89 14.04 3.79
C SER A 82 -4.42 14.46 3.88
N ILE A 83 -4.03 15.58 3.26
CA ILE A 83 -2.67 16.10 3.33
C ILE A 83 -2.30 16.50 4.76
N ALA A 84 -3.20 17.12 5.50
CA ALA A 84 -2.93 17.52 6.87
C ALA A 84 -2.71 16.29 7.77
N VAL A 85 -3.57 15.27 7.63
CA VAL A 85 -3.48 14.01 8.40
C VAL A 85 -2.18 13.26 8.09
N SER A 86 -1.80 13.14 6.82
CA SER A 86 -0.54 12.47 6.43
C SER A 86 0.71 13.17 6.97
N ARG A 87 0.65 14.48 7.17
CA ARG A 87 1.77 15.26 7.73
C ARG A 87 1.76 15.36 9.26
N TYR A 88 0.73 14.82 9.91
CA TYR A 88 0.59 14.92 11.37
C TYR A 88 1.81 14.39 12.14
N ALA A 89 2.31 13.22 11.78
CA ALA A 89 3.43 12.58 12.48
C ALA A 89 4.72 13.42 12.33
N VAL A 90 5.01 13.89 11.12
CA VAL A 90 6.18 14.72 10.82
C VAL A 90 6.09 16.07 11.52
N LEU A 91 4.94 16.74 11.46
CA LEU A 91 4.71 18.01 12.13
C LEU A 91 4.88 17.87 13.65
N ARG A 92 4.31 16.83 14.25
CA ARG A 92 4.44 16.55 15.68
C ARG A 92 5.89 16.30 16.11
N ALA A 93 6.65 15.55 15.31
CA ALA A 93 8.07 15.32 15.54
C ALA A 93 8.88 16.64 15.44
N SER A 94 8.60 17.44 14.41
CA SER A 94 9.26 18.73 14.20
C SER A 94 8.96 19.77 15.28
N ILE A 95 7.72 19.80 15.78
CA ILE A 95 7.34 20.64 16.93
C ILE A 95 8.13 20.24 18.19
N ARG A 96 8.22 18.93 18.46
CA ARG A 96 8.99 18.43 19.63
C ARG A 96 10.48 18.75 19.50
N ALA A 97 11.06 18.56 18.30
CA ALA A 97 12.47 18.83 18.05
C ALA A 97 12.83 20.33 18.08
N SER A 98 11.83 21.21 17.83
CA SER A 98 12.02 22.67 17.87
C SER A 98 11.80 23.31 19.24
N ASP A 99 11.42 22.53 20.25
CA ASP A 99 11.03 23.02 21.59
C ASP A 99 9.97 24.13 21.51
N SER A 100 9.04 23.99 20.56
CA SER A 100 7.99 24.97 20.29
C SER A 100 6.78 24.78 21.20
N ASP A 101 6.20 25.88 21.66
CA ASP A 101 4.95 25.88 22.46
C ASP A 101 3.70 25.45 21.65
N MET A 102 3.84 25.16 20.37
CA MET A 102 2.73 24.68 19.53
C MET A 102 2.27 23.32 19.99
N MET A 103 0.96 23.16 20.15
CA MET A 103 0.32 21.89 20.49
C MET A 103 -0.59 21.45 19.35
N LEU A 104 -0.63 20.13 19.11
CA LEU A 104 -1.58 19.50 18.19
C LEU A 104 -2.58 18.68 18.98
N ALA A 105 -3.84 18.74 18.57
CA ALA A 105 -4.87 17.86 19.11
C ALA A 105 -4.52 16.38 18.78
N PRO A 106 -4.90 15.44 19.66
CA PRO A 106 -4.78 14.03 19.33
C PRO A 106 -5.60 13.71 18.07
N LEU A 107 -5.00 13.02 17.10
CA LEU A 107 -5.66 12.68 15.82
C LEU A 107 -7.00 11.96 16.06
N GLN A 108 -7.04 11.10 17.07
CA GLN A 108 -8.22 10.40 17.53
C GLN A 108 -9.36 11.34 17.90
N ALA A 109 -9.07 12.39 18.66
CA ALA A 109 -10.08 13.35 19.07
C ALA A 109 -10.64 14.14 17.87
N LEU A 110 -9.81 14.43 16.86
CA LEU A 110 -10.25 15.13 15.65
C LEU A 110 -11.10 14.23 14.74
N LEU A 111 -10.65 13.00 14.48
CA LEU A 111 -11.20 12.18 13.41
C LEU A 111 -12.33 11.23 13.85
N LEU A 112 -12.37 10.86 15.13
CA LEU A 112 -13.38 9.94 15.67
C LEU A 112 -14.47 10.63 16.53
N SER A 113 -14.32 11.91 16.85
CA SER A 113 -15.37 12.65 17.56
C SER A 113 -16.53 13.01 16.62
N PRO A 114 -17.78 12.94 17.11
CA PRO A 114 -18.95 13.34 16.33
C PRO A 114 -18.88 14.81 15.91
N LEU A 115 -19.19 15.07 14.66
CA LEU A 115 -19.26 16.42 14.09
C LEU A 115 -20.65 17.01 14.29
N GLN A 116 -20.74 18.19 14.87
CA GLN A 116 -22.01 18.89 15.06
C GLN A 116 -22.48 19.53 13.73
N PRO A 117 -23.76 19.48 13.36
CA PRO A 117 -24.91 18.95 14.14
C PRO A 117 -25.19 17.46 13.94
N SER A 118 -24.38 16.75 13.18
CA SER A 118 -24.54 15.34 12.85
C SER A 118 -23.86 14.45 13.90
N ASN A 119 -24.28 13.17 13.96
CA ASN A 119 -23.58 12.15 14.74
C ASN A 119 -22.45 11.46 13.94
N LEU A 120 -22.21 11.87 12.68
CA LEU A 120 -21.13 11.35 11.86
C LEU A 120 -19.78 11.90 12.32
N ASN A 121 -18.75 11.14 12.14
CA ASN A 121 -17.35 11.56 12.32
C ASN A 121 -16.58 11.44 10.99
N ILE A 122 -15.33 11.86 10.95
CA ILE A 122 -14.52 11.80 9.73
C ILE A 122 -14.31 10.35 9.23
N LEU A 123 -14.23 9.37 10.14
CA LEU A 123 -14.17 7.96 9.75
C LEU A 123 -15.41 7.52 8.97
N ASP A 124 -16.61 7.90 9.45
CA ASP A 124 -17.86 7.60 8.75
C ASP A 124 -17.89 8.26 7.37
N ILE A 125 -17.51 9.53 7.28
CA ILE A 125 -17.45 10.28 6.02
C ILE A 125 -16.47 9.62 5.05
N ALA A 126 -15.29 9.22 5.52
CA ALA A 126 -14.29 8.54 4.69
C ALA A 126 -14.83 7.21 4.14
N LEU A 127 -15.49 6.41 4.97
CA LEU A 127 -16.08 5.14 4.52
C LEU A 127 -17.26 5.33 3.57
N LEU A 128 -18.02 6.42 3.70
CA LEU A 128 -19.09 6.79 2.77
C LEU A 128 -18.52 7.17 1.39
N TYR A 129 -17.43 7.95 1.31
CA TYR A 129 -16.78 8.24 0.04
C TYR A 129 -16.15 6.98 -0.59
N ILE A 130 -15.63 6.06 0.20
CA ILE A 130 -15.14 4.76 -0.30
C ILE A 130 -16.30 3.94 -0.88
N GLU A 131 -17.50 3.99 -0.28
CA GLU A 131 -18.71 3.33 -0.83
C GLU A 131 -19.04 3.84 -2.23
N GLU A 132 -18.76 5.10 -2.49
CA GLU A 132 -19.05 5.79 -3.75
C GLU A 132 -17.85 5.84 -4.72
N ALA A 133 -16.87 4.98 -4.56
CA ALA A 133 -15.63 4.99 -5.36
C ALA A 133 -15.88 4.88 -6.89
N ASP A 134 -17.03 4.33 -7.31
CA ASP A 134 -17.40 4.22 -8.70
C ASP A 134 -17.79 5.57 -9.32
N GLU A 135 -18.45 6.42 -8.55
CA GLU A 135 -18.92 7.73 -8.98
C GLU A 135 -17.95 8.84 -8.57
N LEU A 136 -17.23 8.66 -7.43
CA LEU A 136 -16.39 9.63 -6.79
C LEU A 136 -14.96 9.10 -6.51
N PRO A 137 -14.24 8.64 -7.53
CA PRO A 137 -12.95 7.97 -7.33
C PRO A 137 -11.89 8.85 -6.65
N CYS A 138 -11.85 10.16 -6.95
CA CYS A 138 -10.94 11.08 -6.30
C CYS A 138 -11.23 11.23 -4.80
N HIS A 139 -12.51 11.36 -4.42
CA HIS A 139 -12.89 11.45 -3.01
C HIS A 139 -12.56 10.16 -2.28
N ALA A 140 -12.84 8.99 -2.88
CA ALA A 140 -12.52 7.69 -2.35
C ALA A 140 -11.02 7.49 -2.12
N LEU A 141 -10.16 7.97 -3.02
CA LEU A 141 -8.72 7.92 -2.88
C LEU A 141 -8.24 8.70 -1.65
N TYR A 142 -8.66 9.95 -1.50
CA TYR A 142 -8.24 10.77 -0.36
C TYR A 142 -8.86 10.28 0.96
N ALA A 143 -10.08 9.76 0.92
CA ALA A 143 -10.71 9.08 2.05
C ALA A 143 -9.94 7.83 2.48
N GLY A 144 -9.50 7.01 1.52
CA GLY A 144 -8.64 5.86 1.76
C GLY A 144 -7.31 6.24 2.41
N ARG A 145 -6.68 7.32 1.96
CA ARG A 145 -5.44 7.85 2.56
C ARG A 145 -5.65 8.30 4.02
N ILE A 146 -6.76 8.97 4.34
CA ILE A 146 -7.10 9.32 5.73
C ILE A 146 -7.27 8.05 6.57
N LEU A 147 -7.96 7.04 6.04
CA LEU A 147 -8.17 5.77 6.72
C LEU A 147 -6.84 5.04 6.98
N ARG A 148 -5.92 5.07 6.02
CA ARG A 148 -4.59 4.48 6.15
C ARG A 148 -3.81 5.11 7.31
N GLU A 149 -3.77 6.43 7.38
CA GLU A 149 -3.09 7.15 8.48
C GLU A 149 -3.71 6.82 9.86
N LEU A 150 -5.03 6.67 9.93
CA LEU A 150 -5.70 6.23 11.15
C LEU A 150 -5.27 4.83 11.58
N CYS A 151 -5.13 3.90 10.64
CA CYS A 151 -4.72 2.52 10.91
C CYS A 151 -3.24 2.41 11.30
N ALA A 152 -2.38 3.24 10.72
CA ALA A 152 -0.94 3.20 10.96
C ALA A 152 -0.51 3.73 12.34
N VAL A 153 -1.33 4.54 13.01
CA VAL A 153 -0.91 5.29 14.21
C VAL A 153 -0.76 4.43 15.46
N ARG A 154 -1.71 3.55 15.79
CA ARG A 154 -1.67 2.71 17.01
C ARG A 154 -2.72 1.58 17.00
N PRO A 155 -2.41 0.39 17.57
CA PRO A 155 -3.38 -0.71 17.73
C PRO A 155 -4.61 -0.30 18.54
N SER A 156 -4.43 0.48 19.62
CA SER A 156 -5.54 0.95 20.47
C SER A 156 -6.55 1.83 19.72
N LEU A 157 -6.12 2.53 18.68
CA LEU A 157 -6.99 3.34 17.84
C LEU A 157 -7.85 2.46 16.93
N GLN A 158 -7.29 1.40 16.37
CA GLN A 158 -8.04 0.44 15.56
C GLN A 158 -9.17 -0.22 16.37
N SER A 159 -8.89 -0.66 17.60
CA SER A 159 -9.91 -1.24 18.47
C SER A 159 -11.06 -0.27 18.72
N GLN A 160 -10.78 1.02 18.93
CA GLN A 160 -11.83 2.05 19.10
C GLN A 160 -12.63 2.28 17.81
N MET A 161 -11.97 2.31 16.65
CA MET A 161 -12.66 2.39 15.35
C MET A 161 -13.62 1.22 15.16
N VAL A 162 -13.18 0.02 15.46
CA VAL A 162 -14.00 -1.21 15.38
C VAL A 162 -15.22 -1.13 16.32
N GLU A 163 -15.03 -0.70 17.55
CA GLU A 163 -16.13 -0.51 18.52
C GLU A 163 -17.15 0.54 18.04
N LEU A 164 -16.68 1.67 17.54
CA LEU A 164 -17.55 2.72 16.98
C LEU A 164 -18.38 2.20 15.80
N LEU A 165 -17.76 1.49 14.86
CA LEU A 165 -18.45 0.95 13.69
C LEU A 165 -19.47 -0.12 14.07
N ARG A 166 -19.15 -0.98 15.06
CA ARG A 166 -20.08 -1.98 15.60
C ARG A 166 -21.28 -1.33 16.31
N ALA A 167 -21.03 -0.32 17.13
CA ALA A 167 -22.09 0.38 17.87
C ALA A 167 -23.12 1.06 16.94
N ARG A 168 -22.67 1.53 15.78
CA ARG A 168 -23.53 2.21 14.78
C ARG A 168 -24.27 1.25 13.85
N LYS A 169 -24.04 -0.07 13.93
CA LYS A 169 -24.65 -1.10 13.05
C LYS A 169 -24.41 -0.87 11.54
N MET A 170 -23.37 -0.14 11.19
CA MET A 170 -23.04 0.23 9.81
C MET A 170 -22.03 -0.73 9.15
N VAL A 171 -21.57 -1.74 9.87
CA VAL A 171 -20.52 -2.68 9.42
C VAL A 171 -20.87 -3.34 8.09
N THR A 172 -22.13 -3.77 7.91
CA THR A 172 -22.56 -4.44 6.67
C THR A 172 -22.51 -3.50 5.46
N ARG A 173 -22.83 -2.22 5.65
CA ARG A 173 -22.73 -1.19 4.61
C ARG A 173 -21.27 -1.00 4.19
N TYR A 174 -20.38 -0.81 5.15
CA TYR A 174 -18.96 -0.58 4.88
C TYR A 174 -18.24 -1.82 4.35
N ALA A 175 -18.61 -3.02 4.78
CA ALA A 175 -18.12 -4.27 4.19
C ALA A 175 -18.51 -4.39 2.70
N ARG A 176 -19.70 -3.92 2.34
CA ARG A 176 -20.16 -3.85 0.94
C ARG A 176 -19.37 -2.80 0.15
N ALA A 177 -19.07 -1.65 0.75
CA ALA A 177 -18.23 -0.62 0.16
C ALA A 177 -16.83 -1.16 -0.20
N ILE A 178 -16.15 -1.81 0.75
CA ILE A 178 -14.85 -2.44 0.53
C ILE A 178 -14.92 -3.49 -0.58
N ARG A 179 -15.97 -4.31 -0.61
CA ARG A 179 -16.18 -5.27 -1.68
C ARG A 179 -16.32 -4.59 -3.05
N SER A 180 -17.05 -3.48 -3.15
CA SER A 180 -17.21 -2.74 -4.41
C SER A 180 -15.88 -2.19 -4.91
N VAL A 181 -15.13 -1.53 -4.03
CA VAL A 181 -13.83 -0.93 -4.37
C VAL A 181 -12.82 -1.98 -4.83
N LEU A 182 -12.78 -3.15 -4.20
CA LEU A 182 -11.83 -4.22 -4.53
C LEU A 182 -12.28 -5.14 -5.68
N ASN A 183 -13.39 -4.84 -6.37
CA ASN A 183 -13.89 -5.66 -7.46
C ASN A 183 -12.97 -5.60 -8.69
N PRO A 184 -12.26 -6.69 -9.06
CA PRO A 184 -11.28 -6.68 -10.14
C PRO A 184 -11.89 -6.38 -11.51
N SER A 185 -13.19 -6.67 -11.72
CA SER A 185 -13.86 -6.42 -13.00
C SER A 185 -14.01 -4.93 -13.34
N THR A 186 -13.90 -4.07 -12.35
CA THR A 186 -14.12 -2.62 -12.49
C THR A 186 -12.82 -1.81 -12.35
N ILE A 187 -11.73 -2.45 -11.94
CA ILE A 187 -10.44 -1.81 -11.74
C ILE A 187 -9.61 -1.85 -13.03
N ARG A 188 -9.02 -0.70 -13.36
CA ARG A 188 -8.04 -0.56 -14.45
C ARG A 188 -6.85 0.21 -13.93
N TYR A 189 -5.95 -0.51 -13.27
CA TYR A 189 -4.72 0.03 -12.70
C TYR A 189 -3.62 -1.02 -12.77
N THR A 190 -2.65 -0.77 -13.66
CA THR A 190 -1.59 -1.73 -13.97
C THR A 190 -0.29 -1.37 -13.25
N VAL A 191 0.63 -2.32 -13.19
CA VAL A 191 1.99 -2.08 -12.69
C VAL A 191 2.68 -0.95 -13.47
N SER A 192 2.39 -0.80 -14.77
CA SER A 192 2.93 0.28 -15.58
C SER A 192 2.42 1.66 -15.14
N ASP A 193 1.14 1.74 -14.73
CA ASP A 193 0.54 3.00 -14.26
C ASP A 193 1.15 3.46 -12.92
N MET A 194 1.63 2.52 -12.09
CA MET A 194 2.31 2.85 -10.83
C MET A 194 3.66 3.54 -11.03
N VAL A 195 4.31 3.31 -12.17
CA VAL A 195 5.67 3.81 -12.46
C VAL A 195 5.63 5.17 -13.16
N THR A 196 4.52 5.51 -13.81
CA THR A 196 4.37 6.81 -14.47
C THR A 196 4.29 7.92 -13.43
N LEU A 197 5.33 8.77 -13.38
CA LEU A 197 5.46 9.87 -12.42
C LEU A 197 4.42 10.99 -12.63
N GLU A 198 3.78 11.06 -13.79
CA GLU A 198 2.73 12.03 -14.06
C GLU A 198 1.41 11.57 -13.42
N PHE A 199 1.14 12.12 -12.24
CA PHE A 199 -0.11 11.93 -11.54
C PHE A 199 -1.17 12.84 -12.17
N ASP A 200 -1.98 12.27 -13.06
CA ASP A 200 -3.12 12.99 -13.64
C ASP A 200 -4.37 12.80 -12.76
N GLU A 201 -4.63 13.79 -11.90
CA GLU A 201 -5.84 13.82 -11.06
C GLU A 201 -7.14 13.90 -11.91
N SER A 202 -7.05 14.08 -13.22
CA SER A 202 -8.22 14.17 -14.11
C SER A 202 -8.69 12.80 -14.63
N ASP A 203 -7.90 11.72 -14.48
CA ASP A 203 -8.29 10.38 -14.90
C ASP A 203 -9.05 9.61 -13.79
N PRO A 204 -10.39 9.54 -13.88
CA PRO A 204 -11.20 8.87 -12.86
C PRO A 204 -10.95 7.35 -12.78
N VAL A 205 -10.52 6.74 -13.89
CA VAL A 205 -10.26 5.29 -13.95
C VAL A 205 -9.00 4.97 -13.16
N ARG A 206 -7.96 5.77 -13.33
CA ARG A 206 -6.72 5.67 -12.56
C ARG A 206 -6.96 5.94 -11.08
N MET A 207 -7.68 7.02 -10.75
CA MET A 207 -8.01 7.39 -9.37
C MET A 207 -8.73 6.26 -8.64
N ARG A 208 -9.65 5.57 -9.32
CA ARG A 208 -10.35 4.41 -8.76
C ARG A 208 -9.38 3.26 -8.46
N GLY A 209 -8.47 2.96 -9.38
CA GLY A 209 -7.45 1.93 -9.18
C GLY A 209 -6.54 2.24 -8.01
N GLU A 210 -6.10 3.48 -7.88
CA GLU A 210 -5.32 3.93 -6.72
C GLU A 210 -6.12 3.87 -5.41
N ALA A 211 -7.40 4.22 -5.43
CA ALA A 211 -8.27 4.09 -4.26
C ALA A 211 -8.37 2.63 -3.80
N ALA A 212 -8.52 1.69 -4.74
CA ALA A 212 -8.52 0.26 -4.45
C ALA A 212 -7.18 -0.21 -3.84
N LEU A 213 -6.06 0.25 -4.40
CA LEU A 213 -4.73 -0.04 -3.89
C LEU A 213 -4.56 0.48 -2.45
N VAL A 214 -4.88 1.75 -2.20
CA VAL A 214 -4.76 2.36 -0.87
C VAL A 214 -5.64 1.66 0.16
N VAL A 215 -6.87 1.27 -0.21
CA VAL A 215 -7.77 0.50 0.67
C VAL A 215 -7.16 -0.87 0.98
N LEU A 216 -6.64 -1.58 -0.01
CA LEU A 216 -6.03 -2.90 0.17
C LEU A 216 -4.80 -2.83 1.08
N GLU A 217 -3.93 -1.84 0.88
CA GLU A 217 -2.78 -1.57 1.75
C GLU A 217 -3.21 -1.23 3.17
N THR A 218 -4.23 -0.39 3.34
CA THR A 218 -4.78 -0.03 4.65
C THR A 218 -5.25 -1.26 5.42
N LEU A 219 -5.95 -2.17 4.74
CA LEU A 219 -6.40 -3.43 5.35
C LEU A 219 -5.21 -4.33 5.71
N SER A 220 -4.20 -4.39 4.86
CA SER A 220 -2.98 -5.15 5.10
C SER A 220 -2.18 -4.60 6.30
N ASP A 221 -1.99 -3.28 6.37
CA ASP A 221 -1.30 -2.61 7.49
C ASP A 221 -2.08 -2.74 8.80
N SER A 222 -3.42 -2.77 8.71
CA SER A 222 -4.30 -3.04 9.86
C SER A 222 -4.05 -4.41 10.49
N VAL A 223 -3.83 -5.45 9.67
CA VAL A 223 -3.48 -6.80 10.17
C VAL A 223 -2.08 -6.82 10.77
N GLU A 224 -1.11 -6.16 10.14
CA GLU A 224 0.27 -6.10 10.64
C GLU A 224 0.36 -5.40 12.00
N THR A 225 -0.42 -4.33 12.18
CA THR A 225 -0.42 -3.53 13.42
C THR A 225 -1.03 -4.28 14.59
N ASP A 226 -2.09 -5.08 14.36
CA ASP A 226 -2.79 -5.84 15.41
C ASP A 226 -3.31 -7.19 14.87
N PRO A 227 -2.43 -8.19 14.70
CA PRO A 227 -2.81 -9.48 14.09
C PRO A 227 -3.68 -10.35 15.02
N ALA A 228 -3.61 -10.13 16.32
CA ALA A 228 -4.32 -10.91 17.33
C ALA A 228 -5.56 -10.22 17.90
N GLY A 229 -5.72 -8.93 17.66
CA GLY A 229 -6.78 -8.10 18.23
C GLY A 229 -7.92 -7.78 17.26
N SER A 230 -8.73 -6.82 17.68
CA SER A 230 -9.83 -6.31 16.87
C SER A 230 -9.32 -5.24 15.92
N ASN A 231 -9.06 -5.60 14.68
CA ASN A 231 -8.63 -4.65 13.65
C ASN A 231 -9.70 -4.40 12.57
N LEU A 232 -9.47 -3.37 11.79
CA LEU A 232 -10.40 -2.92 10.76
C LEU A 232 -10.57 -3.95 9.64
N CYS A 233 -9.49 -4.64 9.25
CA CYS A 233 -9.52 -5.66 8.22
C CYS A 233 -10.48 -6.81 8.60
N PHE A 234 -10.37 -7.33 9.81
CA PHE A 234 -11.24 -8.42 10.26
C PHE A 234 -12.71 -8.01 10.27
N LEU A 235 -12.99 -6.79 10.72
CA LEU A 235 -14.36 -6.26 10.74
C LEU A 235 -14.93 -6.14 9.33
N LEU A 236 -14.20 -5.52 8.41
CA LEU A 236 -14.68 -5.19 7.06
C LEU A 236 -14.70 -6.42 6.13
N PHE A 237 -13.86 -7.41 6.41
CA PHE A 237 -13.93 -8.70 5.72
C PHE A 237 -14.96 -9.66 6.32
N GLY A 238 -15.58 -9.30 7.46
CA GLY A 238 -16.62 -10.10 8.08
C GLY A 238 -16.09 -11.31 8.86
N PHE A 239 -14.83 -11.25 9.34
CA PHE A 239 -14.31 -12.29 10.23
C PHE A 239 -14.98 -12.20 11.60
N LYS A 240 -15.35 -13.38 12.14
CA LYS A 240 -15.95 -13.50 13.47
C LYS A 240 -15.11 -14.41 14.34
N THR A 241 -15.05 -14.09 15.62
CA THR A 241 -14.52 -14.99 16.63
C THR A 241 -15.63 -15.95 17.05
N GLY A 242 -15.41 -17.25 16.89
CA GLY A 242 -16.32 -18.29 17.40
C GLY A 242 -16.41 -18.26 18.94
N ASN A 243 -17.44 -18.89 19.49
CA ASN A 243 -17.62 -18.99 20.95
C ASN A 243 -16.49 -19.75 21.66
N ASP A 244 -15.72 -20.52 20.91
CA ASP A 244 -14.55 -21.30 21.34
C ASP A 244 -13.22 -20.52 21.18
N GLY A 245 -13.28 -19.23 20.79
CA GLY A 245 -12.11 -18.42 20.50
C GLY A 245 -11.49 -18.71 19.12
N SER A 246 -12.03 -19.67 18.36
CA SER A 246 -11.56 -19.94 17.00
C SER A 246 -12.05 -18.84 16.04
N GLY A 247 -11.16 -18.39 15.15
CA GLY A 247 -11.54 -17.50 14.06
C GLY A 247 -12.43 -18.22 13.05
N GLN A 248 -13.55 -17.62 12.70
CA GLN A 248 -14.46 -18.09 11.66
C GLN A 248 -14.64 -17.02 10.59
N LEU A 249 -14.57 -17.42 9.32
CA LEU A 249 -15.08 -16.62 8.23
C LEU A 249 -16.61 -16.63 8.29
N TYR A 250 -17.22 -15.50 7.96
CA TYR A 250 -18.67 -15.45 7.77
C TYR A 250 -19.10 -16.53 6.77
N ASP A 251 -20.25 -17.15 7.05
CA ASP A 251 -20.81 -18.21 6.22
C ASP A 251 -20.88 -17.71 4.75
N VAL A 252 -20.11 -18.37 3.91
CA VAL A 252 -19.78 -17.94 2.54
C VAL A 252 -21.02 -17.98 1.63
N GLU A 253 -22.06 -18.68 2.06
CA GLU A 253 -23.26 -18.91 1.26
C GLU A 253 -24.17 -17.68 1.11
N SER A 254 -24.04 -16.67 1.98
CA SER A 254 -25.01 -15.56 1.99
C SER A 254 -24.61 -14.30 1.22
N SER A 255 -23.34 -13.93 1.13
CA SER A 255 -22.84 -12.91 0.17
C SER A 255 -21.30 -12.81 0.16
N PRO A 256 -20.66 -12.66 -1.02
CA PRO A 256 -19.22 -12.50 -1.11
C PRO A 256 -18.76 -11.23 -0.39
N THR A 257 -17.67 -11.33 0.36
CA THR A 257 -17.05 -10.23 1.12
C THR A 257 -15.88 -9.60 0.35
N GLY A 258 -15.26 -8.55 0.89
CA GLY A 258 -14.02 -7.99 0.34
C GLY A 258 -12.89 -9.00 0.24
N PHE A 259 -12.82 -9.98 1.17
CA PHE A 259 -11.85 -11.07 1.11
C PHE A 259 -12.02 -11.95 -0.14
N HIS A 260 -13.27 -12.24 -0.56
CA HIS A 260 -13.53 -12.98 -1.81
C HIS A 260 -13.07 -12.20 -3.05
N GLN A 261 -13.08 -10.86 -3.01
CA GLN A 261 -12.54 -10.07 -4.11
C GLN A 261 -11.01 -10.19 -4.19
N VAL A 262 -10.33 -10.20 -3.05
CA VAL A 262 -8.87 -10.46 -2.99
C VAL A 262 -8.56 -11.84 -3.57
N LEU A 263 -9.31 -12.87 -3.22
CA LEU A 263 -9.12 -14.21 -3.80
C LEU A 263 -9.44 -14.24 -5.28
N SER A 264 -10.48 -13.55 -5.73
CA SER A 264 -10.80 -13.43 -7.17
C SER A 264 -9.69 -12.75 -7.96
N ILE A 265 -8.98 -11.76 -7.40
CA ILE A 265 -7.77 -11.18 -7.99
C ILE A 265 -6.70 -12.27 -8.17
N LEU A 266 -6.47 -13.11 -7.15
CA LEU A 266 -5.46 -14.16 -7.19
C LEU A 266 -5.85 -15.33 -8.11
N GLU A 267 -7.14 -15.73 -8.15
CA GLU A 267 -7.64 -16.74 -9.08
C GLU A 267 -7.49 -16.30 -10.54
N GLN A 268 -7.82 -15.04 -10.86
CA GLN A 268 -7.63 -14.49 -12.20
C GLN A 268 -6.15 -14.36 -12.55
N PHE A 269 -5.28 -14.06 -11.57
CA PHE A 269 -3.84 -14.09 -11.74
C PHE A 269 -3.36 -15.50 -12.17
N VAL A 270 -3.79 -16.55 -11.47
CA VAL A 270 -3.42 -17.94 -11.80
C VAL A 270 -3.93 -18.35 -13.18
N GLY A 271 -5.16 -17.98 -13.53
CA GLY A 271 -5.77 -18.31 -14.82
C GLY A 271 -5.19 -17.56 -16.02
N SER A 272 -4.33 -16.56 -15.79
CA SER A 272 -3.76 -15.73 -16.86
C SER A 272 -2.41 -16.24 -17.34
N GLN A 273 -2.18 -16.27 -18.65
CA GLN A 273 -0.86 -16.53 -19.22
C GLN A 273 0.11 -15.35 -19.04
N ASN A 274 -0.42 -14.13 -18.97
CA ASN A 274 0.34 -12.89 -18.78
C ASN A 274 -0.23 -12.05 -17.65
N PRO A 275 -0.04 -12.46 -16.38
CA PRO A 275 -0.74 -11.82 -15.25
C PRO A 275 -0.41 -10.34 -15.04
N LEU A 276 0.81 -9.91 -15.40
CA LEU A 276 1.21 -8.49 -15.28
C LEU A 276 0.54 -7.57 -16.32
N HIS A 277 -0.14 -8.13 -17.32
CA HIS A 277 -0.96 -7.37 -18.27
C HIS A 277 -2.44 -7.29 -17.87
N LEU A 278 -2.84 -7.93 -16.78
CA LEU A 278 -4.20 -7.79 -16.27
C LEU A 278 -4.49 -6.32 -15.89
N SER A 279 -5.71 -5.90 -16.16
CA SER A 279 -6.13 -4.51 -15.92
C SER A 279 -5.99 -4.06 -14.46
N PHE A 280 -5.91 -4.99 -13.53
CA PHE A 280 -5.73 -4.77 -12.07
C PHE A 280 -4.39 -5.27 -11.55
N SER A 281 -3.38 -5.41 -12.40
CA SER A 281 -2.09 -6.02 -12.04
C SER A 281 -1.36 -5.32 -10.89
N ALA A 282 -1.61 -4.03 -10.67
CA ALA A 282 -1.08 -3.30 -9.52
C ALA A 282 -1.57 -3.82 -8.15
N LEU A 283 -2.72 -4.53 -8.11
CA LEU A 283 -3.28 -5.06 -6.87
C LEU A 283 -2.80 -6.48 -6.52
N ILE A 284 -2.10 -7.14 -7.45
CA ILE A 284 -1.71 -8.55 -7.28
C ILE A 284 -0.76 -8.72 -6.08
N GLU A 285 0.36 -7.98 -6.07
CA GLU A 285 1.33 -8.07 -4.97
C GLU A 285 0.71 -7.67 -3.61
N PRO A 286 0.00 -6.54 -3.47
CA PRO A 286 -0.65 -6.21 -2.21
C PRO A 286 -1.67 -7.26 -1.74
N SER A 287 -2.32 -7.97 -2.67
CA SER A 287 -3.20 -9.10 -2.35
C SER A 287 -2.44 -10.28 -1.76
N PHE A 288 -1.28 -10.64 -2.31
CA PHE A 288 -0.41 -11.66 -1.74
C PHE A 288 0.12 -11.26 -0.36
N ARG A 289 0.56 -10.02 -0.20
CA ARG A 289 1.05 -9.50 1.08
C ARG A 289 -0.02 -9.53 2.17
N LEU A 290 -1.25 -9.09 1.85
CA LEU A 290 -2.37 -9.20 2.76
C LEU A 290 -2.64 -10.66 3.14
N LEU A 291 -2.64 -11.58 2.16
CA LEU A 291 -2.86 -13.00 2.41
C LEU A 291 -1.76 -13.61 3.30
N GLN A 292 -0.50 -13.26 3.08
CA GLN A 292 0.61 -13.68 3.94
C GLN A 292 0.43 -13.22 5.39
N ARG A 293 0.03 -11.97 5.60
CA ARG A 293 -0.25 -11.43 6.95
C ARG A 293 -1.42 -12.16 7.62
N LEU A 294 -2.49 -12.44 6.88
CA LEU A 294 -3.64 -13.18 7.37
C LEU A 294 -3.32 -14.64 7.72
N VAL A 295 -2.37 -15.25 7.01
CA VAL A 295 -1.92 -16.65 7.22
C VAL A 295 -0.81 -16.74 8.26
N SER A 296 -0.19 -15.64 8.66
CA SER A 296 0.88 -15.63 9.66
C SER A 296 0.46 -16.32 10.97
N THR A 297 1.42 -16.87 11.68
CA THR A 297 1.17 -17.59 12.95
C THR A 297 0.64 -16.69 14.06
N GLU A 298 0.82 -15.40 13.94
CA GLU A 298 0.35 -14.38 14.89
C GLU A 298 -1.12 -14.02 14.68
N CYS A 299 -1.66 -14.28 13.48
CA CYS A 299 -3.05 -13.95 13.14
C CYS A 299 -4.02 -14.98 13.71
N ILE A 300 -5.02 -14.52 14.48
CA ILE A 300 -6.06 -15.37 15.09
C ILE A 300 -6.95 -16.08 14.04
N TYR A 301 -7.06 -15.52 12.83
CA TYR A 301 -7.85 -16.10 11.74
C TYR A 301 -7.03 -16.97 10.79
N SER A 302 -5.74 -17.16 11.04
CA SER A 302 -4.80 -17.89 10.17
C SER A 302 -5.35 -19.25 9.73
N GLN A 303 -5.86 -20.07 10.67
CA GLN A 303 -6.39 -21.38 10.37
C GLN A 303 -7.68 -21.34 9.53
N ALA A 304 -8.53 -20.34 9.75
CA ALA A 304 -9.76 -20.16 8.96
C ALA A 304 -9.44 -19.78 7.52
N VAL A 305 -8.49 -18.85 7.33
CA VAL A 305 -8.02 -18.42 6.01
C VAL A 305 -7.34 -19.58 5.27
N LEU A 306 -6.47 -20.34 5.93
CA LEU A 306 -5.83 -21.51 5.34
C LEU A 306 -6.81 -22.58 4.90
N ARG A 307 -7.85 -22.89 5.72
CA ARG A 307 -8.91 -23.82 5.31
C ARG A 307 -9.61 -23.38 4.04
N PHE A 308 -9.85 -22.05 3.93
CA PHE A 308 -10.49 -21.51 2.75
C PHE A 308 -9.56 -21.59 1.50
N ILE A 309 -8.28 -21.24 1.65
CA ILE A 309 -7.28 -21.35 0.58
C ILE A 309 -7.17 -22.81 0.09
N ARG A 310 -7.23 -23.78 1.01
CA ARG A 310 -7.24 -25.21 0.70
C ARG A 310 -8.49 -25.65 -0.06
N SER A 311 -9.65 -25.06 0.25
CA SER A 311 -10.91 -25.44 -0.43
C SER A 311 -10.92 -25.04 -1.91
N VAL A 312 -10.15 -24.05 -2.31
CA VAL A 312 -9.98 -23.59 -3.71
C VAL A 312 -8.66 -24.07 -4.32
N ASP A 313 -7.87 -24.90 -3.62
CA ASP A 313 -6.55 -25.40 -4.04
C ASP A 313 -5.59 -24.32 -4.57
N LEU A 314 -5.69 -23.11 -4.01
CA LEU A 314 -4.97 -21.93 -4.51
C LEU A 314 -3.46 -22.14 -4.58
N ILE A 315 -2.85 -22.75 -3.54
CA ILE A 315 -1.40 -22.98 -3.50
C ILE A 315 -0.95 -23.89 -4.65
N TYR A 316 -1.65 -25.01 -4.87
CA TYR A 316 -1.35 -25.91 -5.96
C TYR A 316 -1.45 -25.21 -7.32
N GLN A 317 -2.52 -24.44 -7.54
CA GLN A 317 -2.72 -23.67 -8.75
C GLN A 317 -1.61 -22.62 -8.98
N LEU A 318 -1.16 -21.94 -7.92
CA LEU A 318 -0.07 -20.96 -7.98
C LEU A 318 1.27 -21.62 -8.38
N LEU A 319 1.57 -22.79 -7.84
CA LEU A 319 2.82 -23.50 -8.13
C LEU A 319 2.85 -24.11 -9.53
N THR A 320 1.70 -24.59 -10.01
CA THR A 320 1.56 -25.14 -11.37
C THR A 320 1.34 -24.08 -12.45
N SER A 321 1.14 -22.81 -12.05
CA SER A 321 1.01 -21.71 -12.99
C SER A 321 2.32 -21.43 -13.75
N PRO A 322 2.27 -21.01 -15.01
CA PRO A 322 3.48 -20.70 -15.78
C PRO A 322 4.23 -19.47 -15.24
N PHE A 323 3.70 -18.78 -14.25
CA PHE A 323 4.27 -17.53 -13.74
C PHE A 323 5.65 -17.74 -13.10
N LEU A 324 5.81 -18.78 -12.26
CA LEU A 324 7.10 -19.06 -11.64
C LEU A 324 8.18 -19.41 -12.68
N SER A 325 7.80 -20.11 -13.75
CA SER A 325 8.73 -20.41 -14.85
C SER A 325 9.08 -19.17 -15.68
N THR A 326 8.18 -18.21 -15.84
CA THR A 326 8.47 -16.94 -16.54
C THR A 326 9.45 -16.06 -15.77
N THR A 327 9.50 -16.20 -14.44
CA THR A 327 10.48 -15.49 -13.59
C THR A 327 11.93 -15.87 -13.96
N LEU A 328 12.13 -17.09 -14.46
CA LEU A 328 13.43 -17.60 -14.88
C LEU A 328 13.78 -17.22 -16.33
N SER A 329 12.77 -17.02 -17.19
CA SER A 329 13.01 -16.59 -18.55
C SER A 329 13.31 -15.09 -18.56
N GLN A 330 14.61 -14.75 -18.56
CA GLN A 330 15.07 -13.38 -18.75
C GLN A 330 14.75 -12.91 -20.18
N ASN A 331 13.52 -12.47 -20.42
CA ASN A 331 13.23 -11.75 -21.64
C ASN A 331 13.68 -10.29 -21.47
N PRO A 332 14.75 -9.84 -22.13
CA PRO A 332 15.26 -8.48 -22.01
C PRO A 332 14.27 -7.40 -22.50
N ILE A 333 13.14 -7.82 -23.07
CA ILE A 333 12.07 -6.95 -23.58
C ILE A 333 11.21 -6.41 -22.40
N GLU A 334 11.19 -7.09 -21.26
CA GLU A 334 10.47 -6.61 -20.08
C GLU A 334 11.35 -5.62 -19.30
N GLY A 335 10.87 -4.39 -19.14
CA GLY A 335 11.62 -3.35 -18.41
C GLY A 335 11.98 -3.78 -16.97
N PRO A 336 13.04 -3.20 -16.37
CA PRO A 336 13.58 -3.61 -15.06
C PRO A 336 12.54 -3.61 -13.93
N THR A 337 11.55 -2.74 -14.00
CA THR A 337 10.47 -2.66 -13.01
C THR A 337 9.56 -3.90 -13.04
N ARG A 338 9.19 -4.37 -14.23
CA ARG A 338 8.37 -5.59 -14.35
C ARG A 338 9.08 -6.80 -13.81
N LEU A 339 10.38 -6.95 -14.12
CA LEU A 339 11.20 -8.04 -13.59
C LEU A 339 11.26 -7.98 -12.06
N SER A 340 11.40 -6.80 -11.48
CA SER A 340 11.40 -6.61 -10.02
C SER A 340 10.06 -7.04 -9.42
N VAL A 341 8.93 -6.59 -9.98
CA VAL A 341 7.59 -6.97 -9.50
C VAL A 341 7.36 -8.48 -9.64
N THR A 342 7.81 -9.10 -10.75
CA THR A 342 7.73 -10.55 -10.93
C THR A 342 8.49 -11.30 -9.82
N ARG A 343 9.71 -10.86 -9.48
CA ARG A 343 10.50 -11.44 -8.38
C ARG A 343 9.82 -11.29 -7.03
N ILE A 344 9.24 -10.12 -6.75
CA ILE A 344 8.49 -9.86 -5.51
C ILE A 344 7.30 -10.82 -5.38
N ILE A 345 6.49 -10.95 -6.43
CA ILE A 345 5.32 -11.83 -6.43
C ILE A 345 5.77 -13.30 -6.27
N SER A 346 6.82 -13.74 -6.99
CA SER A 346 7.33 -15.11 -6.85
C SER A 346 7.82 -15.39 -5.43
N GLY A 347 8.55 -14.45 -4.82
CA GLY A 347 8.95 -14.54 -3.41
C GLY A 347 7.75 -14.67 -2.47
N SER A 348 6.69 -13.92 -2.74
CA SER A 348 5.44 -13.96 -1.97
C SER A 348 4.71 -15.31 -2.11
N ILE A 349 4.65 -15.88 -3.30
CA ILE A 349 4.06 -17.21 -3.55
C ILE A 349 4.82 -18.28 -2.76
N LEU A 350 6.16 -18.29 -2.85
CA LEU A 350 7.00 -19.26 -2.15
C LEU A 350 6.88 -19.14 -0.63
N HIS A 351 6.83 -17.92 -0.12
CA HIS A 351 6.64 -17.69 1.31
C HIS A 351 5.27 -18.18 1.80
N LEU A 352 4.20 -17.89 1.04
CA LEU A 352 2.85 -18.37 1.34
C LEU A 352 2.80 -19.91 1.34
N THR A 353 3.48 -20.55 0.38
CA THR A 353 3.60 -22.01 0.31
C THR A 353 4.33 -22.56 1.54
N ALA A 354 5.40 -21.91 1.99
CA ALA A 354 6.11 -22.30 3.21
C ALA A 354 5.22 -22.23 4.46
N LEU A 355 4.41 -21.18 4.58
CA LEU A 355 3.46 -21.03 5.69
C LEU A 355 2.37 -22.13 5.67
N GLU A 356 1.87 -22.47 4.48
CA GLU A 356 0.88 -23.54 4.32
C GLU A 356 1.45 -24.90 4.70
N ILE A 357 2.63 -25.27 4.18
CA ILE A 357 3.30 -26.54 4.54
C ILE A 357 3.56 -26.60 6.05
N SER A 358 4.09 -25.52 6.64
CA SER A 358 4.32 -25.43 8.09
C SER A 358 3.03 -25.67 8.89
N SER A 359 1.91 -25.10 8.43
CA SER A 359 0.59 -25.30 9.07
C SER A 359 0.09 -26.73 8.93
N LEU A 360 0.25 -27.36 7.76
CA LEU A 360 -0.14 -28.75 7.51
C LEU A 360 0.67 -29.72 8.38
N LEU A 361 1.97 -29.50 8.50
CA LEU A 361 2.85 -30.33 9.34
C LEU A 361 2.45 -30.22 10.82
N LYS A 362 2.19 -29.00 11.32
CA LYS A 362 1.70 -28.79 12.69
C LYS A 362 0.35 -29.47 12.96
N SER A 363 -0.48 -29.61 11.93
CA SER A 363 -1.79 -30.26 12.00
C SER A 363 -1.73 -31.79 11.81
N GLY A 364 -0.55 -32.36 11.58
CA GLY A 364 -0.34 -33.80 11.35
C GLY A 364 -0.79 -34.30 9.97
N HIS A 365 -0.96 -33.40 9.01
CA HIS A 365 -1.31 -33.76 7.63
C HIS A 365 -0.05 -33.87 6.78
N PHE A 366 0.41 -35.08 6.52
CA PHE A 366 1.66 -35.32 5.80
C PHE A 366 1.48 -35.55 4.28
N ASN A 367 0.30 -35.96 3.82
CA ASN A 367 0.08 -36.24 2.39
C ASN A 367 0.04 -34.98 1.52
N LYS A 368 -0.62 -33.91 1.97
CA LYS A 368 -0.72 -32.66 1.22
C LYS A 368 0.63 -31.94 1.00
N PRO A 369 1.54 -31.84 1.98
CA PRO A 369 2.89 -31.36 1.74
C PRO A 369 3.64 -32.12 0.66
N GLN A 370 3.42 -33.45 0.56
CA GLN A 370 4.02 -34.26 -0.49
C GLN A 370 3.45 -33.95 -1.88
N GLU A 371 2.14 -33.72 -2.00
CA GLU A 371 1.51 -33.26 -3.26
C GLU A 371 2.07 -31.89 -3.70
N ILE A 372 2.23 -30.94 -2.77
CA ILE A 372 2.84 -29.63 -3.03
C ILE A 372 4.29 -29.78 -3.50
N TYR A 373 5.05 -30.71 -2.90
CA TYR A 373 6.40 -31.01 -3.30
C TYR A 373 6.47 -31.59 -4.72
N CYS A 374 5.59 -32.54 -5.04
CA CYS A 374 5.48 -33.08 -6.40
C CYS A 374 5.15 -32.00 -7.43
N ALA A 375 4.24 -31.08 -7.11
CA ALA A 375 3.92 -29.95 -7.98
C ALA A 375 5.13 -29.05 -8.26
N LEU A 376 5.99 -28.83 -7.26
CA LEU A 376 7.25 -28.07 -7.44
C LEU A 376 8.26 -28.81 -8.32
N LEU A 377 8.32 -30.14 -8.23
CA LEU A 377 9.17 -30.98 -9.10
C LEU A 377 8.66 -30.97 -10.54
N GLU A 378 7.35 -31.14 -10.75
CA GLU A 378 6.72 -31.07 -12.09
C GLU A 378 6.96 -29.70 -12.75
N ALA A 379 6.86 -28.61 -11.98
CA ALA A 379 7.19 -27.27 -12.47
C ALA A 379 8.69 -27.16 -12.88
N SER A 380 9.58 -27.88 -12.20
CA SER A 380 11.01 -27.96 -12.53
C SER A 380 11.26 -28.73 -13.83
N GLU A 381 10.61 -29.89 -14.01
CA GLU A 381 10.73 -30.71 -15.23
C GLU A 381 10.24 -29.98 -16.48
N ALA A 382 9.13 -29.21 -16.36
CA ALA A 382 8.60 -28.41 -17.46
C ALA A 382 9.58 -27.32 -17.96
N LEU A 383 10.51 -26.88 -17.12
CA LEU A 383 11.56 -25.92 -17.47
C LEU A 383 12.73 -26.59 -18.20
N THR A 384 13.16 -27.77 -17.76
CA THR A 384 14.32 -28.49 -18.37
C THR A 384 14.03 -28.95 -19.80
N HIS A 385 12.78 -29.25 -20.13
CA HIS A 385 12.38 -29.61 -21.50
C HIS A 385 12.40 -28.44 -22.51
N ARG A 386 12.48 -27.19 -22.05
CA ARG A 386 12.56 -26.01 -22.93
C ARG A 386 13.99 -25.61 -23.32
N GLU A 387 14.96 -25.99 -22.55
CA GLU A 387 16.38 -25.75 -22.88
C GLU A 387 16.99 -27.04 -23.44
N GLU A 388 17.44 -27.04 -24.70
CA GLU A 388 18.17 -28.13 -25.37
C GLU A 388 19.56 -28.30 -24.74
N ALA A 389 19.68 -28.45 -23.43
CA ALA A 389 20.94 -28.68 -22.74
C ALA A 389 21.09 -30.19 -22.47
N PRO A 390 22.09 -30.87 -23.10
CA PRO A 390 22.37 -32.26 -22.80
C PRO A 390 23.00 -32.36 -21.40
N GLU A 391 22.44 -33.21 -20.56
CA GLU A 391 23.04 -33.72 -19.30
C GLU A 391 23.22 -32.74 -18.12
N ALA A 392 22.48 -31.65 -18.05
CA ALA A 392 22.42 -30.86 -16.81
C ALA A 392 21.55 -31.59 -15.77
N GLU A 393 22.11 -31.84 -14.59
CA GLU A 393 21.37 -32.25 -13.38
C GLU A 393 20.05 -31.45 -13.31
N VAL A 394 18.96 -32.15 -13.01
CA VAL A 394 17.61 -31.51 -12.84
C VAL A 394 17.72 -30.46 -11.72
N ASP A 395 18.11 -29.25 -12.11
CA ASP A 395 18.19 -28.15 -11.17
C ASP A 395 16.78 -27.88 -10.66
N ASN A 396 16.56 -28.12 -9.39
CA ASN A 396 15.30 -27.82 -8.73
C ASN A 396 14.96 -26.34 -9.00
N ILE A 397 13.70 -26.05 -9.36
CA ILE A 397 13.22 -24.70 -9.65
C ILE A 397 13.62 -23.69 -8.55
N LEU A 398 13.68 -24.13 -7.29
CA LEU A 398 14.10 -23.31 -6.16
C LEU A 398 15.57 -22.88 -6.25
N PHE A 399 16.47 -23.78 -6.67
CA PHE A 399 17.88 -23.42 -6.85
C PHE A 399 18.08 -22.50 -8.05
N SER A 400 17.30 -22.71 -9.13
CA SER A 400 17.30 -21.80 -10.27
C SER A 400 16.79 -20.40 -9.87
N LEU A 401 15.71 -20.30 -9.10
CA LEU A 401 15.22 -19.03 -8.57
C LEU A 401 16.23 -18.35 -7.62
N LEU A 402 16.92 -19.13 -6.77
CA LEU A 402 18.00 -18.61 -5.93
C LEU A 402 19.17 -18.05 -6.72
N ARG A 403 19.57 -18.73 -7.82
CA ARG A 403 20.62 -18.22 -8.71
C ARG A 403 20.22 -16.92 -9.39
N HIS A 404 18.96 -16.80 -9.82
CA HIS A 404 18.41 -15.58 -10.42
C HIS A 404 18.15 -14.48 -9.39
N GLY A 405 17.93 -14.84 -8.13
CA GLY A 405 17.79 -13.93 -7.01
C GLY A 405 19.11 -13.42 -6.44
N ARG A 406 20.24 -13.54 -7.17
CA ARG A 406 21.52 -12.99 -6.70
C ARG A 406 21.36 -11.52 -6.38
N ILE A 407 21.72 -11.17 -5.14
CA ILE A 407 21.72 -9.80 -4.66
C ILE A 407 22.92 -9.11 -5.32
N GLU A 408 22.64 -8.20 -6.24
CA GLU A 408 23.66 -7.32 -6.78
C GLU A 408 24.07 -6.32 -5.69
N LEU A 409 25.37 -6.16 -5.51
CA LEU A 409 25.89 -5.12 -4.62
C LEU A 409 25.52 -3.78 -5.24
N ILE A 410 24.77 -2.96 -4.49
CA ILE A 410 24.52 -1.58 -4.86
C ILE A 410 25.80 -0.83 -4.56
N GLU A 411 26.33 -0.15 -5.57
CA GLU A 411 27.41 0.79 -5.37
C GLU A 411 26.97 1.88 -4.39
N GLU A 412 27.87 2.29 -3.49
CA GLU A 412 27.60 3.43 -2.62
C GLU A 412 27.25 4.66 -3.45
N LEU A 413 26.39 5.54 -2.89
CA LEU A 413 26.01 6.82 -3.52
C LEU A 413 27.28 7.63 -3.86
N THR A 414 27.75 7.49 -5.10
CA THR A 414 28.88 8.25 -5.62
C THR A 414 28.37 9.33 -6.56
N TYR A 415 28.38 10.56 -6.08
CA TYR A 415 27.94 11.69 -6.90
C TYR A 415 29.01 12.10 -7.92
N PRO A 416 28.63 12.55 -9.13
CA PRO A 416 29.53 13.25 -10.00
C PRO A 416 30.12 14.47 -9.28
N ARG A 417 31.30 14.95 -9.70
CA ARG A 417 31.89 16.17 -9.11
C ARG A 417 30.91 17.33 -9.29
N LEU A 418 30.34 17.79 -8.18
CA LEU A 418 29.42 18.90 -8.13
C LEU A 418 30.15 20.12 -7.55
N VAL A 419 29.90 21.27 -8.11
CA VAL A 419 30.50 22.55 -7.69
C VAL A 419 29.59 23.28 -6.69
N HIS A 420 28.27 23.21 -6.93
CA HIS A 420 27.26 23.94 -6.13
C HIS A 420 26.72 23.13 -4.95
N PHE A 421 26.80 21.79 -4.99
CA PHE A 421 26.34 20.92 -3.94
C PHE A 421 27.49 20.17 -3.28
N ASN A 422 27.60 20.28 -1.96
CA ASN A 422 28.54 19.51 -1.18
C ASN A 422 27.98 18.08 -0.95
N ALA A 423 28.80 17.05 -1.22
CA ALA A 423 28.40 15.64 -1.05
C ALA A 423 27.84 15.33 0.35
N HIS A 424 28.41 15.91 1.40
CA HIS A 424 27.93 15.72 2.78
C HIS A 424 26.51 16.28 2.97
N LYS A 425 26.22 17.43 2.40
CA LYS A 425 24.89 18.03 2.44
C LYS A 425 23.90 17.21 1.63
N LEU A 426 24.30 16.72 0.43
CA LEU A 426 23.46 15.86 -0.40
C LEU A 426 23.08 14.56 0.33
N ASN A 427 24.03 13.90 0.99
CA ASN A 427 23.73 12.71 1.78
C ASN A 427 22.68 12.99 2.86
N ALA A 428 22.79 14.12 3.56
CA ALA A 428 21.81 14.54 4.55
C ALA A 428 20.42 14.81 3.93
N LEU A 429 20.37 15.39 2.71
CA LEU A 429 19.12 15.60 1.98
C LEU A 429 18.51 14.27 1.55
N PHE A 430 19.29 13.34 1.00
CA PHE A 430 18.82 12.01 0.65
C PHE A 430 18.31 11.25 1.89
N ASP A 431 19.03 11.31 3.01
CA ASP A 431 18.56 10.69 4.27
C ASP A 431 17.22 11.26 4.74
N THR A 432 16.96 12.55 4.49
CA THR A 432 15.69 13.20 4.81
C THR A 432 14.55 12.77 3.88
N CYS A 433 14.88 12.35 2.65
CA CYS A 433 13.94 11.94 1.63
C CYS A 433 13.65 10.43 1.63
N LYS A 434 14.19 9.66 2.59
CA LYS A 434 13.91 8.23 2.68
C LYS A 434 12.41 7.96 2.86
N THR A 435 11.87 7.11 2.03
CA THR A 435 10.50 6.64 2.08
C THR A 435 10.45 5.13 1.80
N THR A 436 9.28 4.54 1.86
CA THR A 436 9.09 3.10 1.60
C THR A 436 8.08 2.94 0.48
N THR A 437 8.40 2.11 -0.51
CA THR A 437 7.48 1.77 -1.59
C THR A 437 6.28 0.97 -1.08
N VAL A 438 5.27 0.83 -1.93
CA VAL A 438 4.15 -0.11 -1.74
C VAL A 438 4.62 -1.56 -1.54
N TYR A 439 5.80 -1.92 -2.06
CA TYR A 439 6.43 -3.23 -1.91
C TYR A 439 7.28 -3.38 -0.63
N ASN A 440 7.18 -2.45 0.30
CA ASN A 440 7.98 -2.40 1.53
C ASN A 440 9.50 -2.33 1.28
N ILE A 441 9.90 -1.72 0.17
CA ILE A 441 11.30 -1.50 -0.20
C ILE A 441 11.65 -0.04 0.04
N SER A 442 12.77 0.23 0.72
CA SER A 442 13.26 1.57 0.96
C SER A 442 13.67 2.25 -0.35
N GLN A 443 13.26 3.48 -0.55
CA GLN A 443 13.63 4.34 -1.67
C GLN A 443 13.69 5.80 -1.25
N TYR A 444 13.99 6.69 -2.19
CA TYR A 444 14.01 8.13 -1.96
C TYR A 444 12.84 8.82 -2.66
N ASP A 445 12.19 9.75 -1.96
CA ASP A 445 11.19 10.64 -2.53
C ASP A 445 11.90 11.70 -3.39
N ILE A 446 11.88 11.49 -4.71
CA ILE A 446 12.57 12.37 -5.68
C ILE A 446 11.87 13.71 -5.81
N GLU A 447 10.55 13.79 -5.64
CA GLU A 447 9.83 15.05 -5.66
C GLU A 447 10.22 15.91 -4.44
N TYR A 448 10.28 15.28 -3.28
CA TYR A 448 10.76 15.95 -2.07
C TYR A 448 12.20 16.39 -2.18
N LEU A 449 13.07 15.55 -2.70
CA LEU A 449 14.47 15.89 -2.97
C LEU A 449 14.58 17.11 -3.89
N CYS A 450 13.78 17.17 -4.96
CA CYS A 450 13.74 18.31 -5.89
C CYS A 450 13.45 19.63 -5.15
N VAL A 451 12.45 19.63 -4.28
CA VAL A 451 12.09 20.83 -3.52
C VAL A 451 13.19 21.25 -2.54
N LEU A 452 13.80 20.28 -1.86
CA LEU A 452 14.93 20.59 -0.96
C LEU A 452 16.14 21.17 -1.72
N LEU A 453 16.44 20.64 -2.90
CA LEU A 453 17.51 21.16 -3.75
C LEU A 453 17.22 22.58 -4.27
N ILE A 454 15.98 22.87 -4.69
CA ILE A 454 15.56 24.23 -5.09
C ILE A 454 15.73 25.20 -3.92
N ARG A 455 15.36 24.79 -2.72
CA ARG A 455 15.53 25.62 -1.51
C ARG A 455 16.99 25.87 -1.19
N GLU A 456 17.86 24.87 -1.36
CA GLU A 456 19.30 25.02 -1.14
C GLU A 456 19.90 26.00 -2.16
N ILE A 457 19.56 25.89 -3.45
CA ILE A 457 20.00 26.85 -4.50
C ILE A 457 19.56 28.28 -4.15
N SER A 458 18.31 28.44 -3.73
CA SER A 458 17.76 29.75 -3.35
C SER A 458 18.46 30.35 -2.12
N SER A 459 18.98 29.51 -1.22
CA SER A 459 19.66 29.96 0.00
C SER A 459 21.13 30.35 -0.23
N THR A 460 21.76 29.76 -1.26
CA THR A 460 23.22 29.96 -1.52
C THR A 460 23.56 31.17 -2.37
N GLN A 461 22.55 31.94 -2.85
CA GLN A 461 22.77 33.11 -3.76
C GLN A 461 23.77 32.78 -4.88
N ALA A 462 23.63 31.61 -5.50
CA ALA A 462 24.53 31.13 -6.52
C ALA A 462 24.63 32.16 -7.68
N GLU A 463 25.84 32.63 -7.98
CA GLU A 463 26.10 33.56 -9.06
C GLU A 463 25.68 32.98 -10.42
N ASP A 464 25.76 31.65 -10.59
CA ASP A 464 25.31 30.93 -11.79
C ASP A 464 24.15 29.98 -11.47
N THR A 465 22.94 30.51 -11.49
CA THR A 465 21.71 29.73 -11.27
C THR A 465 21.46 28.66 -12.33
N THR A 466 22.02 28.81 -13.54
CA THR A 466 21.85 27.86 -14.64
C THR A 466 22.71 26.63 -14.45
N ALA A 467 23.95 26.78 -13.97
CA ALA A 467 24.83 25.67 -13.65
C ALA A 467 24.29 24.89 -12.43
N ALA A 468 23.83 25.60 -11.39
CA ALA A 468 23.22 24.95 -10.21
C ALA A 468 21.96 24.13 -10.56
N LYS A 469 21.12 24.59 -11.50
CA LYS A 469 19.96 23.83 -11.99
C LYS A 469 20.38 22.58 -12.76
N ARG A 470 21.41 22.62 -13.59
CA ARG A 470 21.92 21.44 -14.30
C ARG A 470 22.47 20.40 -13.31
N GLU A 471 23.19 20.84 -12.28
CA GLU A 471 23.65 19.93 -11.23
C GLU A 471 22.45 19.31 -10.46
N MET A 472 21.41 20.08 -10.17
CA MET A 472 20.18 19.59 -9.58
C MET A 472 19.52 18.51 -10.45
N GLU A 473 19.36 18.74 -11.75
CA GLU A 473 18.82 17.76 -12.69
C GLU A 473 19.65 16.48 -12.71
N ALA A 474 20.99 16.59 -12.68
CA ALA A 474 21.88 15.44 -12.59
C ALA A 474 21.70 14.65 -11.28
N VAL A 475 21.53 15.34 -10.15
CA VAL A 475 21.28 14.71 -8.84
C VAL A 475 19.93 13.99 -8.81
N LEU A 476 18.88 14.58 -9.40
CA LEU A 476 17.56 13.97 -9.49
C LEU A 476 17.56 12.73 -10.39
N ALA A 477 18.21 12.80 -11.55
CA ALA A 477 18.38 11.66 -12.45
C ALA A 477 19.11 10.51 -11.74
N TYR A 478 20.20 10.83 -11.05
CA TYR A 478 20.95 9.89 -10.25
C TYR A 478 20.09 9.24 -9.16
N GLY A 479 19.29 10.02 -8.42
CA GLY A 479 18.37 9.52 -7.39
C GLY A 479 17.32 8.58 -7.97
N THR A 480 16.82 8.87 -9.18
CA THR A 480 15.85 8.01 -9.90
C THR A 480 16.48 6.67 -10.29
N ASP A 481 17.69 6.69 -10.86
CA ASP A 481 18.43 5.47 -11.21
C ASP A 481 18.75 4.63 -9.97
N PHE A 482 19.10 5.30 -8.88
CA PHE A 482 19.38 4.62 -7.62
C PHE A 482 18.13 3.97 -7.01
N ASN A 483 16.97 4.61 -7.11
CA ASN A 483 15.69 4.01 -6.71
C ASN A 483 15.37 2.75 -7.53
N ALA A 484 15.68 2.73 -8.82
CA ALA A 484 15.51 1.54 -9.65
C ALA A 484 16.40 0.38 -9.17
N GLN A 485 17.65 0.66 -8.79
CA GLN A 485 18.57 -0.33 -8.22
C GLN A 485 18.08 -0.83 -6.84
N LEU A 486 17.58 0.06 -5.98
CA LEU A 486 17.01 -0.31 -4.69
C LEU A 486 15.80 -1.24 -4.86
N LEU A 487 14.92 -0.94 -5.84
CA LEU A 487 13.77 -1.80 -6.15
C LEU A 487 14.23 -3.19 -6.63
N GLN A 488 15.21 -3.25 -7.52
CA GLN A 488 15.76 -4.50 -8.05
C GLN A 488 16.39 -5.34 -6.93
N ARG A 489 17.19 -4.73 -6.07
CA ARG A 489 17.79 -5.38 -4.91
C ARG A 489 16.73 -5.90 -3.93
N GLY A 490 15.79 -5.06 -3.53
CA GLY A 490 14.73 -5.45 -2.61
C GLY A 490 13.85 -6.57 -3.16
N ALA A 491 13.59 -6.57 -4.49
CA ALA A 491 12.89 -7.65 -5.17
C ALA A 491 13.68 -8.97 -5.11
N SER A 492 15.00 -8.91 -5.31
CA SER A 492 15.87 -10.07 -5.20
C SER A 492 15.93 -10.60 -3.76
N GLU A 493 16.02 -9.72 -2.77
CA GLU A 493 15.99 -10.08 -1.34
C GLU A 493 14.67 -10.79 -0.96
N GLN A 494 13.53 -10.31 -1.46
CA GLN A 494 12.23 -10.93 -1.22
C GLN A 494 12.12 -12.31 -1.88
N LEU A 495 12.62 -12.47 -3.11
CA LEU A 495 12.65 -13.76 -3.79
C LEU A 495 13.51 -14.77 -3.01
N VAL A 496 14.73 -14.39 -2.63
CA VAL A 496 15.66 -15.24 -1.85
C VAL A 496 15.04 -15.60 -0.50
N SER A 497 14.38 -14.64 0.17
CA SER A 497 13.68 -14.89 1.43
C SER A 497 12.58 -15.93 1.28
N GLY A 498 11.75 -15.83 0.23
CA GLY A 498 10.69 -16.79 -0.07
C GLY A 498 11.23 -18.19 -0.34
N CYS A 499 12.27 -18.30 -1.20
CA CYS A 499 12.95 -19.57 -1.46
C CYS A 499 13.53 -20.18 -0.17
N THR A 500 14.21 -19.38 0.64
CA THR A 500 14.82 -19.84 1.89
C THR A 500 13.78 -20.32 2.89
N ALA A 501 12.66 -19.58 3.02
CA ALA A 501 11.56 -19.98 3.89
C ALA A 501 11.00 -21.35 3.48
N LEU A 502 10.79 -21.55 2.18
CA LEU A 502 10.27 -22.82 1.66
C LEU A 502 11.28 -23.96 1.84
N LEU A 503 12.55 -23.77 1.51
CA LEU A 503 13.61 -24.76 1.69
C LEU A 503 13.75 -25.17 3.16
N ASN A 504 13.71 -24.25 4.09
CA ASN A 504 13.78 -24.53 5.53
C ASN A 504 12.63 -25.44 6.00
N VAL A 505 11.41 -25.21 5.52
CA VAL A 505 10.25 -26.02 5.89
C VAL A 505 10.34 -27.39 5.21
N MET A 506 10.78 -27.47 3.95
CA MET A 506 10.96 -28.72 3.21
C MET A 506 12.07 -29.58 3.82
N ALA A 507 13.18 -29.01 4.26
CA ALA A 507 14.26 -29.72 4.95
C ALA A 507 13.78 -30.40 6.26
N LEU A 508 12.81 -29.79 6.96
CA LEU A 508 12.19 -30.41 8.15
C LEU A 508 11.28 -31.59 7.80
N PHE A 509 10.66 -31.55 6.62
CA PHE A 509 9.69 -32.56 6.18
C PHE A 509 10.34 -33.76 5.48
N ALA A 510 11.32 -33.52 4.67
CA ALA A 510 11.94 -34.54 3.80
C ALA A 510 13.47 -34.40 3.80
N PRO A 511 14.14 -34.70 4.94
CA PRO A 511 15.59 -34.56 5.05
C PRO A 511 16.35 -35.48 4.06
N GLU A 512 15.68 -36.49 3.48
CA GLU A 512 16.25 -37.43 2.52
C GLU A 512 16.43 -36.83 1.11
N PHE A 513 15.83 -35.64 0.85
CA PHE A 513 15.90 -34.98 -0.46
C PHE A 513 16.88 -33.79 -0.49
N PHE A 514 17.59 -33.55 0.61
CA PHE A 514 18.64 -32.54 0.77
C PHE A 514 19.91 -33.19 1.30
#